data_ef74778718f76afa31f0b1345106143a
#
_entry.id   ef74778718f76afa31f0b1345106143a
#
_cell.length_a   1.000
_cell.length_b   1.000
_cell.length_c   1.000
_cell.angle_alpha   90.00
_cell.angle_beta   90.00
_cell.angle_gamma   90.00
#
_symmetry.space_group_name_H-M   'P 1'
#
loop_
_entity.id
_entity.type
_entity.pdbx_description
1 polymer ?
#
loop_
_entity_poly.entity_id
_entity_poly.type
_entity_poly.pdbx_seq_one_letter_code
_entity_poly.pdbx_strand_id
1 'polypeptide(L)'
;MKGNLKVIEHLNIVLTNELTAINQYFLHSRMFKDWGLKRLADYEYHESIDEMKHADWLIERILFLEGIPQMQRLNPLVIGRNTQEMLENDLKLENKVHPDLVNAVSYCEEVKDYTSKELFVKILSSEEEHIDWLETQIGLIKKVGLENYQQENMHSNE
;
A
#
# COMPACT_ATOMS: atom_id res chain seq x y z
N MET A 1 5.20 1.73 -27.20
CA MET A 1 6.22 0.66 -27.44
C MET A 1 5.66 -0.67 -26.97
N LYS A 2 5.67 -1.65 -27.84
CA LYS A 2 5.12 -2.98 -27.48
C LYS A 2 5.99 -3.63 -26.40
N GLY A 3 5.38 -3.95 -25.27
CA GLY A 3 6.08 -4.51 -24.12
C GLY A 3 5.99 -6.03 -24.01
N ASN A 4 6.77 -6.59 -23.08
CA ASN A 4 6.71 -7.99 -22.72
C ASN A 4 5.38 -8.25 -22.01
N LEU A 5 4.60 -9.25 -22.47
CA LEU A 5 3.27 -9.56 -21.92
C LEU A 5 3.33 -9.94 -20.44
N LYS A 6 4.38 -10.62 -20.01
CA LYS A 6 4.51 -11.01 -18.60
C LYS A 6 4.89 -9.83 -17.70
N VAL A 7 5.64 -8.86 -18.22
CA VAL A 7 5.89 -7.60 -17.50
C VAL A 7 4.56 -6.86 -17.29
N ILE A 8 3.74 -6.78 -18.34
CA ILE A 8 2.41 -6.14 -18.24
C ILE A 8 1.52 -6.87 -17.21
N GLU A 9 1.59 -8.20 -17.17
CA GLU A 9 0.88 -9.00 -16.16
C GLU A 9 1.34 -8.63 -14.74
N HIS A 10 2.66 -8.54 -14.50
CA HIS A 10 3.19 -8.10 -13.20
C HIS A 10 2.73 -6.68 -12.85
N LEU A 11 2.73 -5.77 -13.81
CA LEU A 11 2.24 -4.40 -13.58
C LEU A 11 0.77 -4.41 -13.16
N ASN A 12 -0.06 -5.23 -13.79
CA ASN A 12 -1.48 -5.34 -13.44
C ASN A 12 -1.71 -6.02 -12.08
N ILE A 13 -0.90 -7.00 -11.71
CA ILE A 13 -0.98 -7.62 -10.37
C ILE A 13 -0.70 -6.55 -9.31
N VAL A 14 0.37 -5.78 -9.47
CA VAL A 14 0.71 -4.72 -8.52
C VAL A 14 -0.36 -3.63 -8.52
N LEU A 15 -0.89 -3.27 -9.70
CA LEU A 15 -1.99 -2.29 -9.79
C LEU A 15 -3.21 -2.74 -8.98
N THR A 16 -3.62 -4.00 -9.09
CA THR A 16 -4.72 -4.54 -8.28
C THR A 16 -4.42 -4.41 -6.78
N ASN A 17 -3.19 -4.69 -6.37
CA ASN A 17 -2.77 -4.56 -4.97
C ASN A 17 -2.84 -3.10 -4.51
N GLU A 18 -2.38 -2.16 -5.33
CA GLU A 18 -2.43 -0.73 -5.00
C GLU A 18 -3.87 -0.21 -4.90
N LEU A 19 -4.74 -0.59 -5.84
CA LEU A 19 -6.14 -0.19 -5.82
C LEU A 19 -6.87 -0.74 -4.58
N THR A 20 -6.54 -1.95 -4.17
CA THR A 20 -7.06 -2.56 -2.94
C THR A 20 -6.60 -1.78 -1.71
N ALA A 21 -5.30 -1.46 -1.65
CA ALA A 21 -4.71 -0.71 -0.55
C ALA A 21 -5.31 0.71 -0.45
N ILE A 22 -5.51 1.40 -1.57
CA ILE A 22 -6.16 2.71 -1.60
C ILE A 22 -7.50 2.66 -0.85
N ASN A 23 -8.34 1.68 -1.20
CA ASN A 23 -9.67 1.56 -0.61
C ASN A 23 -9.61 1.21 0.88
N GLN A 24 -8.74 0.28 1.28
CA GLN A 24 -8.63 -0.13 2.68
C GLN A 24 -8.10 1.01 3.55
N TYR A 25 -7.02 1.66 3.15
CA TYR A 25 -6.42 2.75 3.94
C TYR A 25 -7.31 3.97 3.98
N PHE A 26 -8.00 4.26 2.89
CA PHE A 26 -8.94 5.38 2.87
C PHE A 26 -10.09 5.16 3.87
N LEU A 27 -10.68 3.98 3.88
CA LEU A 27 -11.76 3.68 4.84
C LEU A 27 -11.23 3.70 6.28
N HIS A 28 -10.08 3.06 6.54
CA HIS A 28 -9.45 3.11 7.88
C HIS A 28 -9.19 4.55 8.32
N SER A 29 -8.71 5.40 7.41
CA SER A 29 -8.50 6.83 7.69
C SER A 29 -9.79 7.51 8.17
N ARG A 30 -10.90 7.27 7.46
CA ARG A 30 -12.19 7.87 7.83
C ARG A 30 -12.72 7.33 9.14
N MET A 31 -12.52 6.05 9.41
CA MET A 31 -12.89 5.43 10.70
C MET A 31 -12.08 6.03 11.85
N PHE A 32 -10.78 6.18 11.69
CA PHE A 32 -9.93 6.84 12.69
C PHE A 32 -10.40 8.28 12.97
N LYS A 33 -10.74 9.00 11.91
CA LYS A 33 -11.25 10.37 12.04
C LYS A 33 -12.57 10.40 12.82
N ASP A 34 -13.47 9.48 12.52
CA ASP A 34 -14.75 9.35 13.23
C ASP A 34 -14.55 9.08 14.72
N TRP A 35 -13.52 8.32 15.07
CA TRP A 35 -13.20 8.01 16.47
C TRP A 35 -12.36 9.08 17.17
N GLY A 36 -12.01 10.17 16.49
CA GLY A 36 -11.23 11.25 17.07
C GLY A 36 -9.73 11.00 17.08
N LEU A 37 -9.23 10.01 16.36
CA LEU A 37 -7.81 9.67 16.30
C LEU A 37 -7.16 10.37 15.09
N LYS A 38 -7.02 11.67 15.17
CA LYS A 38 -6.62 12.54 14.05
C LYS A 38 -5.26 12.20 13.45
N ARG A 39 -4.27 11.89 14.31
CA ARG A 39 -2.92 11.58 13.83
C ARG A 39 -2.92 10.32 12.96
N LEU A 40 -3.60 9.27 13.41
CA LEU A 40 -3.74 8.04 12.63
C LEU A 40 -4.57 8.27 11.36
N ALA A 41 -5.63 9.07 11.45
CA ALA A 41 -6.46 9.40 10.29
C ALA A 41 -5.63 10.10 9.21
N ASP A 42 -4.81 11.07 9.60
CA ASP A 42 -3.96 11.82 8.67
C ASP A 42 -2.91 10.92 8.03
N TYR A 43 -2.28 10.05 8.83
CA TYR A 43 -1.28 9.11 8.33
C TYR A 43 -1.88 8.15 7.29
N GLU A 44 -2.98 7.50 7.64
CA GLU A 44 -3.66 6.55 6.73
C GLU A 44 -4.17 7.25 5.47
N TYR A 45 -4.63 8.50 5.58
CA TYR A 45 -5.04 9.28 4.43
C TYR A 45 -3.85 9.49 3.48
N HIS A 46 -2.69 9.89 4.01
CA HIS A 46 -1.49 10.10 3.20
C HIS A 46 -1.01 8.80 2.56
N GLU A 47 -1.09 7.68 3.27
CA GLU A 47 -0.77 6.37 2.69
C GLU A 47 -1.70 6.03 1.54
N SER A 48 -3.01 6.29 1.66
CA SER A 48 -3.96 6.10 0.57
C SER A 48 -3.62 6.94 -0.66
N ILE A 49 -3.19 8.19 -0.45
CA ILE A 49 -2.76 9.07 -1.55
C ILE A 49 -1.46 8.57 -2.18
N ASP A 50 -0.50 8.09 -1.39
CA ASP A 50 0.74 7.52 -1.93
C ASP A 50 0.46 6.29 -2.80
N GLU A 51 -0.45 5.42 -2.36
CA GLU A 51 -0.88 4.26 -3.17
C GLU A 51 -1.55 4.71 -4.47
N MET A 52 -2.30 5.82 -4.46
CA MET A 52 -2.89 6.39 -5.68
C MET A 52 -1.81 6.87 -6.65
N LYS A 53 -0.74 7.47 -6.16
CA LYS A 53 0.41 7.87 -6.99
C LYS A 53 1.07 6.65 -7.62
N HIS A 54 1.25 5.58 -6.85
CA HIS A 54 1.78 4.31 -7.36
C HIS A 54 0.89 3.75 -8.47
N ALA A 55 -0.43 3.76 -8.27
CA ALA A 55 -1.38 3.31 -9.28
C ALA A 55 -1.26 4.14 -10.58
N ASP A 56 -1.11 5.46 -10.45
CA ASP A 56 -0.90 6.37 -11.59
C ASP A 56 0.34 5.96 -12.39
N TRP A 57 1.48 5.76 -11.73
CA TRP A 57 2.71 5.33 -12.41
C TRP A 57 2.56 3.99 -13.11
N LEU A 58 1.89 3.04 -12.47
CA LEU A 58 1.65 1.70 -13.04
C LEU A 58 0.77 1.79 -14.28
N ILE A 59 -0.29 2.58 -14.23
CA ILE A 59 -1.21 2.78 -15.36
C ILE A 59 -0.45 3.39 -16.54
N GLU A 60 0.32 4.45 -16.31
CA GLU A 60 1.12 5.08 -17.36
C GLU A 60 2.10 4.09 -18.01
N ARG A 61 2.76 3.26 -17.19
CA ARG A 61 3.71 2.27 -17.71
C ARG A 61 3.01 1.18 -18.54
N ILE A 62 1.87 0.69 -18.06
CA ILE A 62 1.07 -0.31 -18.79
C ILE A 62 0.65 0.24 -20.15
N LEU A 63 0.14 1.47 -20.18
CA LEU A 63 -0.29 2.12 -21.44
C LEU A 63 0.89 2.34 -22.39
N PHE A 64 2.04 2.78 -21.86
CA PHE A 64 3.26 2.93 -22.66
C PHE A 64 3.68 1.62 -23.31
N LEU A 65 3.53 0.49 -22.60
CA LEU A 65 3.87 -0.84 -23.12
C LEU A 65 2.75 -1.46 -23.96
N GLU A 66 1.71 -0.68 -24.30
CA GLU A 66 0.57 -1.10 -25.12
C GLU A 66 -0.28 -2.19 -24.45
N GLY A 67 -0.30 -2.21 -23.13
CA GLY A 67 -1.17 -3.07 -22.33
C GLY A 67 -2.47 -2.37 -21.94
N ILE A 68 -3.35 -3.12 -21.26
CA ILE A 68 -4.63 -2.61 -20.77
C ILE A 68 -4.62 -2.64 -19.26
N PRO A 69 -4.70 -1.46 -18.57
CA PRO A 69 -4.79 -1.44 -17.11
C PRO A 69 -6.07 -2.11 -16.61
N GLN A 70 -5.93 -2.99 -15.63
CA GLN A 70 -7.03 -3.79 -15.06
C GLN A 70 -7.66 -3.06 -13.87
N MET A 71 -8.37 -1.96 -14.13
CA MET A 71 -8.92 -1.09 -13.08
C MET A 71 -10.05 -1.70 -12.27
N GLN A 72 -10.77 -2.67 -12.83
CA GLN A 72 -11.91 -3.31 -12.19
C GLN A 72 -11.53 -4.42 -11.21
N ARG A 73 -10.27 -4.86 -11.19
CA ARG A 73 -9.81 -5.92 -10.31
C ARG A 73 -9.45 -5.37 -8.94
N LEU A 74 -10.11 -5.89 -7.90
CA LEU A 74 -9.80 -5.58 -6.51
C LEU A 74 -9.76 -6.89 -5.73
N ASN A 75 -8.86 -6.94 -4.75
CA ASN A 75 -8.86 -8.02 -3.76
C ASN A 75 -9.86 -7.66 -2.65
N PRO A 76 -10.37 -8.66 -1.89
CA PRO A 76 -11.23 -8.37 -0.76
C PRO A 76 -10.53 -7.46 0.26
N LEU A 77 -11.26 -6.45 0.75
CA LEU A 77 -10.77 -5.60 1.83
C LEU A 77 -10.85 -6.34 3.16
N VAL A 78 -9.89 -6.08 4.04
CA VAL A 78 -9.89 -6.61 5.40
C VAL A 78 -9.94 -5.43 6.36
N ILE A 79 -11.17 -4.99 6.65
CA ILE A 79 -11.39 -3.81 7.50
C ILE A 79 -11.37 -4.22 8.97
N GLY A 80 -10.59 -3.50 9.76
CA GLY A 80 -10.51 -3.70 11.20
C GLY A 80 -11.70 -3.10 11.94
N ARG A 81 -12.00 -3.65 13.11
CA ARG A 81 -13.12 -3.20 13.97
C ARG A 81 -12.66 -2.29 15.11
N ASN A 82 -11.37 -2.22 15.34
CA ASN A 82 -10.75 -1.38 16.35
C ASN A 82 -9.35 -0.96 15.88
N THR A 83 -8.73 -0.03 16.58
CA THR A 83 -7.44 0.54 16.20
C THR A 83 -6.36 -0.52 15.97
N GLN A 84 -6.19 -1.44 16.91
CA GLN A 84 -5.16 -2.47 16.82
C GLN A 84 -5.41 -3.41 15.64
N GLU A 85 -6.64 -3.87 15.48
CA GLU A 85 -7.02 -4.77 14.38
C GLU A 85 -6.83 -4.11 13.02
N MET A 86 -7.13 -2.81 12.91
CA MET A 86 -6.92 -2.05 11.66
C MET A 86 -5.45 -2.00 11.28
N LEU A 87 -4.56 -1.69 12.23
CA LEU A 87 -3.12 -1.66 11.98
C LEU A 87 -2.58 -3.06 11.63
N GLU A 88 -3.05 -4.09 12.35
CA GLU A 88 -2.66 -5.48 12.07
C GLU A 88 -3.14 -5.94 10.69
N ASN A 89 -4.35 -5.56 10.29
CA ASN A 89 -4.89 -5.90 8.98
C ASN A 89 -4.16 -5.17 7.85
N ASP A 90 -3.76 -3.93 8.07
CA ASP A 90 -2.93 -3.20 7.11
C ASP A 90 -1.56 -3.87 6.96
N LEU A 91 -0.94 -4.30 8.06
CA LEU A 91 0.32 -5.02 8.00
C LEU A 91 0.19 -6.36 7.27
N LYS A 92 -0.90 -7.09 7.50
CA LYS A 92 -1.18 -8.34 6.76
C LYS A 92 -1.31 -8.08 5.26
N LEU A 93 -1.98 -7.00 4.87
CA LEU A 93 -2.10 -6.63 3.46
C LEU A 93 -0.73 -6.36 2.85
N GLU A 94 0.10 -5.54 3.52
CA GLU A 94 1.44 -5.22 3.03
C GLU A 94 2.32 -6.47 2.91
N ASN A 95 2.31 -7.34 3.91
CA ASN A 95 3.09 -8.58 3.89
C ASN A 95 2.60 -9.55 2.80
N LYS A 96 1.34 -9.50 2.45
CA LYS A 96 0.77 -10.34 1.38
C LYS A 96 1.20 -9.84 0.00
N VAL A 97 1.27 -8.54 -0.22
CA VAL A 97 1.57 -7.96 -1.54
C VAL A 97 3.07 -7.77 -1.78
N HIS A 98 3.87 -7.72 -0.73
CA HIS A 98 5.32 -7.55 -0.82
C HIS A 98 5.98 -8.58 -1.77
N PRO A 99 5.69 -9.89 -1.70
CA PRO A 99 6.26 -10.87 -2.62
C PRO A 99 5.93 -10.59 -4.09
N ASP A 100 4.76 -10.03 -4.38
CA ASP A 100 4.39 -9.70 -5.76
C ASP A 100 5.33 -8.64 -6.36
N LEU A 101 5.73 -7.66 -5.55
CA LEU A 101 6.71 -6.64 -5.96
C LEU A 101 8.10 -7.24 -6.14
N VAL A 102 8.55 -8.09 -5.20
CA VAL A 102 9.85 -8.76 -5.31
C VAL A 102 9.91 -9.62 -6.58
N ASN A 103 8.86 -10.38 -6.86
CA ASN A 103 8.78 -11.20 -8.06
C ASN A 103 8.78 -10.36 -9.33
N ALA A 104 8.08 -9.23 -9.33
CA ALA A 104 8.05 -8.30 -10.46
C ALA A 104 9.44 -7.72 -10.75
N VAL A 105 10.15 -7.28 -9.71
CA VAL A 105 11.53 -6.78 -9.82
C VAL A 105 12.44 -7.85 -10.42
N SER A 106 12.38 -9.06 -9.87
CA SER A 106 13.21 -10.18 -10.32
C SER A 106 12.96 -10.52 -11.79
N TYR A 107 11.70 -10.57 -12.20
CA TYR A 107 11.35 -10.87 -13.59
C TYR A 107 11.83 -9.77 -14.55
N CYS A 108 11.64 -8.51 -14.18
CA CYS A 108 12.11 -7.38 -15.01
C CYS A 108 13.62 -7.37 -15.17
N GLU A 109 14.38 -7.75 -14.14
CA GLU A 109 15.83 -7.93 -14.24
C GLU A 109 16.17 -9.03 -15.24
N GLU A 110 15.49 -10.16 -15.17
CA GLU A 110 15.71 -11.30 -16.07
C GLU A 110 15.52 -10.92 -17.54
N VAL A 111 14.44 -10.20 -17.85
CA VAL A 111 14.12 -9.80 -19.24
C VAL A 111 14.72 -8.44 -19.63
N LYS A 112 15.49 -7.83 -18.74
CA LYS A 112 16.19 -6.56 -18.97
C LYS A 112 15.25 -5.37 -19.22
N ASP A 113 14.05 -5.40 -18.65
CA ASP A 113 13.18 -4.22 -18.63
C ASP A 113 13.52 -3.38 -17.38
N TYR A 114 14.61 -2.63 -17.49
CA TYR A 114 15.16 -1.87 -16.37
C TYR A 114 14.28 -0.70 -15.97
N THR A 115 13.50 -0.14 -16.87
CA THR A 115 12.59 0.97 -16.55
C THR A 115 11.41 0.50 -15.71
N SER A 116 10.80 -0.64 -16.08
CA SER A 116 9.75 -1.23 -15.25
C SER A 116 10.31 -1.70 -13.91
N LYS A 117 11.52 -2.28 -13.91
CA LYS A 117 12.21 -2.68 -12.67
C LYS A 117 12.37 -1.50 -11.73
N GLU A 118 12.85 -0.36 -12.22
CA GLU A 118 13.04 0.85 -11.41
C GLU A 118 11.73 1.32 -10.79
N LEU A 119 10.64 1.29 -11.56
CA LEU A 119 9.30 1.62 -11.04
C LEU A 119 8.90 0.68 -9.90
N PHE A 120 9.06 -0.63 -10.08
CA PHE A 120 8.73 -1.60 -9.03
C PHE A 120 9.62 -1.44 -7.80
N VAL A 121 10.90 -1.16 -7.96
CA VAL A 121 11.83 -0.92 -6.84
C VAL A 121 11.39 0.31 -6.04
N LYS A 122 10.98 1.37 -6.72
CA LYS A 122 10.49 2.58 -6.07
C LYS A 122 9.24 2.32 -5.22
N ILE A 123 8.29 1.54 -5.77
CA ILE A 123 7.09 1.14 -5.03
C ILE A 123 7.45 0.22 -3.86
N LEU A 124 8.34 -0.75 -4.09
CA LEU A 124 8.79 -1.68 -3.06
C LEU A 124 9.42 -0.95 -1.88
N SER A 125 10.26 0.04 -2.15
CA SER A 125 10.89 0.86 -1.09
C SER A 125 9.83 1.59 -0.25
N SER A 126 8.81 2.16 -0.89
CA SER A 126 7.71 2.83 -0.21
C SER A 126 6.90 1.85 0.66
N GLU A 127 6.62 0.65 0.14
CA GLU A 127 5.89 -0.39 0.87
C GLU A 127 6.67 -0.86 2.10
N GLU A 128 8.00 -0.99 1.99
CA GLU A 128 8.83 -1.39 3.13
C GLU A 128 8.89 -0.32 4.22
N GLU A 129 8.88 0.95 3.86
CA GLU A 129 8.74 2.05 4.82
C GLU A 129 7.40 1.96 5.57
N HIS A 130 6.33 1.64 4.86
CA HIS A 130 5.00 1.49 5.46
C HIS A 130 4.95 0.27 6.39
N ILE A 131 5.54 -0.85 5.98
CA ILE A 131 5.67 -2.05 6.83
C ILE A 131 6.39 -1.70 8.14
N ASP A 132 7.52 -1.01 8.05
CA ASP A 132 8.29 -0.60 9.22
C ASP A 132 7.46 0.28 10.16
N TRP A 133 6.74 1.24 9.60
CA TRP A 133 5.86 2.10 10.38
C TRP A 133 4.75 1.29 11.09
N LEU A 134 4.09 0.39 10.39
CA LEU A 134 3.03 -0.46 10.96
C LEU A 134 3.56 -1.34 12.09
N GLU A 135 4.72 -1.99 11.88
CA GLU A 135 5.35 -2.81 12.91
C GLU A 135 5.70 -1.98 14.14
N THR A 136 6.18 -0.74 13.93
CA THR A 136 6.49 0.20 15.01
C THR A 136 5.24 0.57 15.79
N GLN A 137 4.13 0.88 15.12
CA GLN A 137 2.87 1.24 15.80
C GLN A 137 2.33 0.08 16.64
N ILE A 138 2.32 -1.12 16.06
CA ILE A 138 1.87 -2.32 16.77
C ILE A 138 2.76 -2.60 17.97
N GLY A 139 4.07 -2.41 17.83
CA GLY A 139 5.02 -2.52 18.93
C GLY A 139 4.77 -1.52 20.04
N LEU A 140 4.43 -0.27 19.70
CA LEU A 140 4.10 0.78 20.67
C LEU A 140 2.84 0.43 21.46
N ILE A 141 1.81 -0.11 20.81
CA ILE A 141 0.60 -0.55 21.51
C ILE A 141 0.94 -1.58 22.59
N LYS A 142 1.84 -2.52 22.28
CA LYS A 142 2.29 -3.52 23.26
C LYS A 142 3.07 -2.90 24.42
N LYS A 143 3.84 -1.86 24.15
CA LYS A 143 4.69 -1.21 25.17
C LYS A 143 3.90 -0.31 26.11
N VAL A 144 2.98 0.50 25.59
CA VAL A 144 2.31 1.54 26.37
C VAL A 144 0.84 1.23 26.66
N GLY A 145 0.28 0.20 26.03
CA GLY A 145 -1.13 -0.14 26.09
C GLY A 145 -1.96 0.61 25.07
N LEU A 146 -3.07 0.01 24.65
CA LEU A 146 -3.93 0.57 23.61
C LEU A 146 -4.50 1.94 23.99
N GLU A 147 -4.93 2.12 25.25
CA GLU A 147 -5.52 3.38 25.68
C GLU A 147 -4.53 4.55 25.60
N ASN A 148 -3.30 4.36 26.09
CA ASN A 148 -2.27 5.38 26.01
C ASN A 148 -1.88 5.67 24.57
N TYR A 149 -1.79 4.63 23.73
CA TYR A 149 -1.48 4.78 22.33
C TYR A 149 -2.55 5.61 21.63
N GLN A 150 -3.82 5.31 21.87
CA GLN A 150 -4.93 6.06 21.26
C GLN A 150 -4.96 7.51 21.73
N GLN A 151 -4.72 7.75 23.01
CA GLN A 151 -4.68 9.10 23.56
C GLN A 151 -3.63 9.95 22.87
N GLU A 152 -2.43 9.42 22.67
CA GLU A 152 -1.34 10.12 21.95
C GLU A 152 -1.73 10.45 20.50
N ASN A 153 -2.57 9.64 19.89
CA ASN A 153 -2.98 9.80 18.47
C ASN A 153 -4.25 10.64 18.28
N MET A 154 -4.78 11.24 19.33
CA MET A 154 -5.95 12.13 19.26
C MET A 154 -5.60 13.52 18.71
N HIS A 155 -4.33 13.89 18.72
CA HIS A 155 -3.86 15.19 18.27
C HIS A 155 -3.25 15.09 16.85
N SER A 156 -3.48 16.13 16.03
CA SER A 156 -2.85 16.20 14.71
C SER A 156 -1.35 16.54 14.84
N ASN A 157 -0.60 16.28 13.76
CA ASN A 157 0.85 16.54 13.67
C ASN A 157 1.17 17.99 13.31
N GLU A 158 0.56 18.95 13.95
CA GLU A 158 0.91 20.35 13.74
C GLU A 158 2.08 20.78 14.61
#